data_416b8065d6b38f8d882d18a5f2ed6976
#
_entry.id   416b8065d6b38f8d882d18a5f2ed6976
#
_cell.length_a   1.000
_cell.length_b   1.000
_cell.length_c   1.000
_cell.angle_alpha   90.00
_cell.angle_beta   90.00
_cell.angle_gamma   90.00
#
_symmetry.space_group_name_H-M   'P 1'
#
loop_
_entity.id
_entity.type
_entity.pdbx_description
1 polymer ?
#
loop_
_entity_poly.entity_id
_entity_poly.type
_entity_poly.pdbx_seq_one_letter_code
_entity_poly.pdbx_strand_id
1 'polypeptide(L)'
;YAVINRMAEDNVVLAQYGYGRTDGADGRVWPWVFNAASHYWSQIAVKMKFMAEKEGGIDKMKGKKIVHLHIDSAYGREPLPAMRKIASDWGVKLVEISIPPPGLEQQSQWLQIRKERPDWVTFWGAGSGMNSTAMTNAARVAFPRDRMMYVTFGAAEEDMYPAGDAAKGTYAVANALPGDDYPLVAAIKEQVYGSGKGNLADESRVGTVYWNRGLGAAVMWIEALKNAQEMHGKVGKAVTGAEFRDGYEALNMTEDRLEEIGIKGMVAPFSISCANHEGAGKFAVMQWDGDKFVQVTGWEEPLDPAFIRKLVEDSAAKFAKENNITPKSCG
;
A
#
# COMPACT_ATOMS: atom_id res chain seq x y z
N TYR A 1 -8.98 11.54 -0.56
CA TYR A 1 -9.50 12.22 -1.77
C TYR A 1 -10.12 13.57 -1.45
N ALA A 2 -10.95 13.70 -0.40
CA ALA A 2 -11.74 14.91 -0.12
C ALA A 2 -10.94 16.20 0.11
N VAL A 3 -9.71 16.11 0.62
CA VAL A 3 -8.88 17.27 0.97
C VAL A 3 -7.79 17.59 -0.06
N ILE A 4 -7.62 16.73 -1.05
CA ILE A 4 -6.43 16.74 -1.92
C ILE A 4 -6.23 18.10 -2.66
N ASN A 5 -7.30 18.70 -3.11
CA ASN A 5 -7.25 19.99 -3.82
C ASN A 5 -6.89 21.17 -2.90
N ARG A 6 -7.23 21.08 -1.61
CA ARG A 6 -6.92 22.13 -0.63
C ARG A 6 -5.45 22.14 -0.22
N MET A 7 -4.74 21.05 -0.40
CA MET A 7 -3.32 20.95 -0.01
C MET A 7 -2.47 22.00 -0.70
N ALA A 8 -2.71 22.25 -1.99
CA ALA A 8 -2.01 23.25 -2.74
C ALA A 8 -2.37 24.69 -2.30
N GLU A 9 -3.66 24.93 -1.99
CA GLU A 9 -4.13 26.24 -1.52
C GLU A 9 -3.55 26.59 -0.16
N ASP A 10 -3.49 25.61 0.74
CA ASP A 10 -3.03 25.78 2.11
C ASP A 10 -1.49 25.63 2.25
N ASN A 11 -0.77 25.29 1.19
CA ASN A 11 0.67 24.96 1.19
C ASN A 11 1.02 23.86 2.22
N VAL A 12 0.22 22.81 2.26
CA VAL A 12 0.38 21.68 3.19
C VAL A 12 0.67 20.40 2.42
N VAL A 13 1.71 19.68 2.83
CA VAL A 13 2.06 18.36 2.26
C VAL A 13 1.05 17.32 2.72
N LEU A 14 0.44 16.62 1.77
CA LEU A 14 -0.33 15.41 2.01
C LEU A 14 0.59 14.20 1.86
N ALA A 15 1.21 13.80 2.95
CA ALA A 15 2.04 12.61 2.99
C ALA A 15 1.17 11.36 3.20
N GLN A 16 1.16 10.49 2.19
CA GLN A 16 0.51 9.20 2.20
C GLN A 16 1.60 8.12 2.14
N TYR A 17 1.39 7.00 2.81
CA TYR A 17 2.37 5.93 2.87
C TYR A 17 1.78 4.64 2.28
N GLY A 18 2.06 4.42 0.99
CA GLY A 18 1.59 3.24 0.28
C GLY A 18 0.11 3.24 -0.09
N TYR A 19 -0.56 4.41 -0.12
CA TYR A 19 -2.00 4.50 -0.44
C TYR A 19 -2.37 5.88 -1.00
N GLY A 20 -3.66 6.12 -1.18
CA GLY A 20 -4.22 7.38 -1.66
C GLY A 20 -4.49 7.39 -3.17
N ARG A 21 -4.74 8.56 -3.71
CA ARG A 21 -4.95 8.75 -5.15
C ARG A 21 -3.66 8.43 -5.91
N THR A 22 -3.71 7.44 -6.81
CA THR A 22 -2.51 6.88 -7.44
C THR A 22 -1.79 7.87 -8.37
N ASP A 23 -2.52 8.63 -9.18
CA ASP A 23 -1.91 9.63 -10.07
C ASP A 23 -1.34 10.84 -9.31
N GLY A 24 -1.61 10.95 -8.00
CA GLY A 24 -0.91 11.84 -7.08
C GLY A 24 0.60 11.57 -7.00
N ALA A 25 1.07 10.41 -7.47
CA ALA A 25 2.48 10.08 -7.59
C ALA A 25 3.20 10.85 -8.71
N ASP A 26 2.50 11.54 -9.60
CA ASP A 26 3.13 12.50 -10.52
C ASP A 26 3.23 13.89 -9.88
N GLY A 27 4.36 14.19 -9.27
CA GLY A 27 4.60 15.46 -8.57
C GLY A 27 4.56 16.70 -9.46
N ARG A 28 4.68 16.53 -10.77
CA ARG A 28 4.54 17.65 -11.74
C ARG A 28 3.12 18.21 -11.74
N VAL A 29 2.12 17.34 -11.54
CA VAL A 29 0.69 17.70 -11.49
C VAL A 29 0.21 17.87 -10.05
N TRP A 30 0.75 17.04 -9.14
CA TRP A 30 0.35 16.96 -7.74
C TRP A 30 1.50 17.31 -6.78
N PRO A 31 2.04 18.56 -6.83
CA PRO A 31 3.27 18.89 -6.10
C PRO A 31 3.15 18.82 -4.58
N TRP A 32 1.94 18.69 -4.04
CA TRP A 32 1.68 18.62 -2.60
C TRP A 32 1.22 17.25 -2.11
N VAL A 33 1.18 16.24 -3.02
CA VAL A 33 0.68 14.90 -2.72
C VAL A 33 1.80 13.88 -2.90
N PHE A 34 2.11 13.13 -1.85
CA PHE A 34 3.18 12.13 -1.83
C PHE A 34 2.62 10.76 -1.47
N ASN A 35 2.78 9.79 -2.38
CA ASN A 35 2.39 8.40 -2.15
C ASN A 35 3.54 7.56 -1.58
N ALA A 36 4.50 8.17 -0.93
CA ALA A 36 5.78 7.62 -0.49
C ALA A 36 5.84 6.10 -0.31
N ALA A 37 6.90 5.49 -0.81
CA ALA A 37 7.18 4.06 -0.89
C ALA A 37 6.36 3.30 -1.96
N SER A 38 5.08 3.58 -2.17
CA SER A 38 4.27 2.89 -3.18
C SER A 38 2.86 3.45 -3.33
N HIS A 39 2.12 2.98 -4.35
CA HIS A 39 0.71 3.31 -4.55
C HIS A 39 -0.12 2.08 -4.99
N TYR A 40 -1.44 2.25 -5.17
CA TYR A 40 -2.35 1.13 -5.43
C TYR A 40 -2.15 0.42 -6.76
N TRP A 41 -1.67 1.11 -7.81
CA TRP A 41 -1.42 0.45 -9.10
C TRP A 41 -0.16 -0.42 -9.04
N SER A 42 0.87 -0.01 -8.30
CA SER A 42 2.02 -0.88 -8.00
C SER A 42 1.60 -2.08 -7.16
N GLN A 43 0.72 -1.89 -6.15
CA GLN A 43 0.20 -3.00 -5.34
C GLN A 43 -0.51 -4.05 -6.17
N ILE A 44 -1.45 -3.64 -7.04
CA ILE A 44 -2.20 -4.62 -7.85
C ILE A 44 -1.29 -5.29 -8.88
N ALA A 45 -0.31 -4.58 -9.44
CA ALA A 45 0.65 -5.15 -10.37
C ALA A 45 1.54 -6.22 -9.71
N VAL A 46 2.02 -5.98 -8.49
CA VAL A 46 2.76 -6.99 -7.70
C VAL A 46 1.85 -8.19 -7.35
N LYS A 47 0.60 -7.96 -6.96
CA LYS A 47 -0.36 -9.06 -6.71
C LYS A 47 -0.57 -9.93 -7.95
N MET A 48 -0.76 -9.32 -9.12
CA MET A 48 -0.96 -10.05 -10.37
C MET A 48 0.32 -10.79 -10.79
N LYS A 49 1.50 -10.19 -10.61
CA LYS A 49 2.79 -10.86 -10.81
C LYS A 49 2.89 -12.12 -9.95
N PHE A 50 2.61 -12.00 -8.65
CA PHE A 50 2.65 -13.14 -7.73
C PHE A 50 1.66 -14.25 -8.12
N MET A 51 0.42 -13.89 -8.51
CA MET A 51 -0.55 -14.87 -9.01
C MET A 51 -0.01 -15.60 -10.26
N ALA A 52 0.60 -14.87 -11.20
CA ALA A 52 1.20 -15.47 -12.40
C ALA A 52 2.36 -16.42 -12.04
N GLU A 53 3.22 -16.06 -11.11
CA GLU A 53 4.31 -16.93 -10.63
C GLU A 53 3.76 -18.22 -10.01
N LYS A 54 2.70 -18.12 -9.19
CA LYS A 54 2.01 -19.28 -8.61
C LYS A 54 1.35 -20.19 -9.66
N GLU A 55 0.93 -19.63 -10.78
CA GLU A 55 0.36 -20.41 -11.92
C GLU A 55 1.45 -20.96 -12.87
N GLY A 56 2.71 -20.61 -12.67
CA GLY A 56 3.84 -21.06 -13.50
C GLY A 56 4.22 -20.10 -14.64
N GLY A 57 3.82 -18.84 -14.54
CA GLY A 57 4.20 -17.76 -15.46
C GLY A 57 3.01 -17.07 -16.12
N ILE A 58 3.28 -15.94 -16.78
CA ILE A 58 2.26 -15.09 -17.41
C ILE A 58 1.48 -15.86 -18.48
N ASP A 59 2.15 -16.70 -19.27
CA ASP A 59 1.51 -17.50 -20.33
C ASP A 59 0.44 -18.45 -19.77
N LYS A 60 0.54 -18.83 -18.50
CA LYS A 60 -0.44 -19.68 -17.81
C LYS A 60 -1.64 -18.90 -17.27
N MET A 61 -1.58 -17.57 -17.31
CA MET A 61 -2.69 -16.71 -16.87
C MET A 61 -3.79 -16.61 -17.94
N LYS A 62 -3.50 -16.90 -19.20
CA LYS A 62 -4.49 -16.83 -20.30
C LYS A 62 -5.69 -17.72 -20.01
N GLY A 63 -6.87 -17.11 -19.98
CA GLY A 63 -8.14 -17.77 -19.70
C GLY A 63 -8.45 -17.98 -18.20
N LYS A 64 -7.48 -17.74 -17.30
CA LYS A 64 -7.73 -17.72 -15.85
C LYS A 64 -8.75 -16.66 -15.50
N LYS A 65 -9.50 -16.89 -14.42
CA LYS A 65 -10.50 -15.95 -13.92
C LYS A 65 -10.04 -15.38 -12.58
N ILE A 66 -9.98 -14.06 -12.51
CA ILE A 66 -9.71 -13.33 -11.25
C ILE A 66 -10.95 -12.52 -10.88
N VAL A 67 -11.42 -12.68 -9.65
CA VAL A 67 -12.42 -11.78 -9.07
C VAL A 67 -11.70 -10.68 -8.32
N HIS A 68 -12.05 -9.42 -8.63
CA HIS A 68 -11.73 -8.26 -7.80
C HIS A 68 -12.94 -7.95 -6.92
N LEU A 69 -12.88 -8.37 -5.66
CA LEU A 69 -13.89 -8.10 -4.65
C LEU A 69 -13.49 -6.83 -3.90
N HIS A 70 -14.28 -5.76 -3.97
CA HIS A 70 -13.88 -4.47 -3.44
C HIS A 70 -15.04 -3.71 -2.79
N ILE A 71 -14.74 -2.84 -1.85
CA ILE A 71 -15.73 -1.90 -1.32
C ILE A 71 -16.17 -0.93 -2.42
N ASP A 72 -17.46 -0.63 -2.49
CA ASP A 72 -18.01 0.35 -3.46
C ASP A 72 -17.68 1.79 -3.04
N SER A 73 -16.48 2.20 -3.35
CA SER A 73 -15.93 3.53 -3.05
C SER A 73 -14.86 3.90 -4.05
N ALA A 74 -14.39 5.16 -4.05
CA ALA A 74 -13.24 5.60 -4.84
C ALA A 74 -12.00 4.74 -4.53
N TYR A 75 -11.75 4.45 -3.25
CA TYR A 75 -10.67 3.56 -2.82
C TYR A 75 -10.79 2.15 -3.41
N GLY A 76 -11.97 1.53 -3.36
CA GLY A 76 -12.16 0.17 -3.85
C GLY A 76 -11.98 0.04 -5.37
N ARG A 77 -12.28 1.11 -6.11
CA ARG A 77 -12.13 1.17 -7.57
C ARG A 77 -10.77 1.66 -8.05
N GLU A 78 -9.94 2.20 -7.15
CA GLU A 78 -8.64 2.79 -7.49
C GLU A 78 -7.71 1.85 -8.28
N PRO A 79 -7.58 0.53 -7.98
CA PRO A 79 -6.70 -0.37 -8.71
C PRO A 79 -7.20 -0.78 -10.10
N LEU A 80 -8.48 -0.55 -10.41
CA LEU A 80 -9.13 -1.07 -11.62
C LEU A 80 -8.47 -0.62 -12.94
N PRO A 81 -8.01 0.61 -13.14
CA PRO A 81 -7.36 1.01 -14.37
C PRO A 81 -6.14 0.14 -14.72
N ALA A 82 -5.24 -0.06 -13.76
CA ALA A 82 -4.07 -0.92 -13.93
C ALA A 82 -4.48 -2.39 -14.06
N MET A 83 -5.38 -2.86 -13.21
CA MET A 83 -5.83 -4.25 -13.21
C MET A 83 -6.50 -4.66 -14.52
N ARG A 84 -7.39 -3.82 -15.06
CA ARG A 84 -8.07 -4.08 -16.36
C ARG A 84 -7.05 -4.18 -17.49
N LYS A 85 -6.05 -3.28 -17.49
CA LYS A 85 -5.02 -3.30 -18.55
C LYS A 85 -4.16 -4.55 -18.46
N ILE A 86 -3.66 -4.91 -17.29
CA ILE A 86 -2.86 -6.13 -17.08
C ILE A 86 -3.70 -7.37 -17.44
N ALA A 87 -4.94 -7.43 -16.97
CA ALA A 87 -5.84 -8.56 -17.28
C ALA A 87 -6.08 -8.71 -18.78
N SER A 88 -6.29 -7.60 -19.49
CA SER A 88 -6.44 -7.60 -20.96
C SER A 88 -5.19 -8.12 -21.67
N ASP A 89 -4.01 -7.61 -21.27
CA ASP A 89 -2.74 -7.99 -21.91
C ASP A 89 -2.39 -9.48 -21.69
N TRP A 90 -2.76 -10.02 -20.53
CA TRP A 90 -2.49 -11.43 -20.19
C TRP A 90 -3.62 -12.38 -20.59
N GLY A 91 -4.72 -11.88 -21.13
CA GLY A 91 -5.90 -12.68 -21.48
C GLY A 91 -6.63 -13.26 -20.27
N VAL A 92 -6.57 -12.58 -19.12
CA VAL A 92 -7.26 -12.93 -17.87
C VAL A 92 -8.72 -12.48 -17.93
N LYS A 93 -9.64 -13.31 -17.47
CA LYS A 93 -11.05 -12.95 -17.27
C LYS A 93 -11.22 -12.24 -15.93
N LEU A 94 -11.28 -10.91 -15.95
CA LEU A 94 -11.54 -10.11 -14.78
C LEU A 94 -13.04 -9.99 -14.49
N VAL A 95 -13.44 -10.31 -13.24
CA VAL A 95 -14.80 -10.13 -12.74
C VAL A 95 -14.74 -9.15 -11.58
N GLU A 96 -15.47 -8.05 -11.67
CA GLU A 96 -15.52 -7.02 -10.65
C GLU A 96 -16.79 -7.20 -9.82
N ILE A 97 -16.63 -7.33 -8.50
CA ILE A 97 -17.74 -7.47 -7.56
C ILE A 97 -17.59 -6.42 -6.47
N SER A 98 -18.59 -5.57 -6.31
CA SER A 98 -18.58 -4.52 -5.28
C SER A 98 -19.32 -4.96 -4.02
N ILE A 99 -18.87 -4.44 -2.89
CA ILE A 99 -19.50 -4.60 -1.58
C ILE A 99 -19.99 -3.22 -1.14
N PRO A 100 -21.30 -3.04 -0.88
CA PRO A 100 -21.80 -1.77 -0.35
C PRO A 100 -21.16 -1.42 1.01
N PRO A 101 -20.85 -0.13 1.27
CA PRO A 101 -20.42 0.30 2.60
C PRO A 101 -21.50 -0.02 3.66
N PRO A 102 -21.11 -0.35 4.90
CA PRO A 102 -19.78 -0.41 5.47
C PRO A 102 -19.00 -1.70 5.18
N GLY A 103 -19.49 -2.58 4.32
CA GLY A 103 -18.77 -3.76 3.85
C GLY A 103 -18.81 -5.00 4.78
N LEU A 104 -19.71 -5.00 5.76
CA LEU A 104 -19.84 -6.10 6.73
C LEU A 104 -20.75 -7.22 6.24
N GLU A 105 -21.65 -6.94 5.30
CA GLU A 105 -22.54 -7.96 4.72
C GLU A 105 -22.04 -8.35 3.33
N GLN A 106 -21.48 -9.56 3.22
CA GLN A 106 -20.81 -10.03 2.01
C GLN A 106 -21.32 -11.37 1.49
N GLN A 107 -22.39 -11.92 2.08
CA GLN A 107 -22.87 -13.27 1.73
C GLN A 107 -23.24 -13.41 0.27
N SER A 108 -23.96 -12.42 -0.31
CA SER A 108 -24.39 -12.44 -1.70
C SER A 108 -23.19 -12.41 -2.67
N GLN A 109 -22.19 -11.61 -2.37
CA GLN A 109 -20.95 -11.51 -3.16
C GLN A 109 -20.18 -12.84 -3.14
N TRP A 110 -20.09 -13.48 -1.99
CA TRP A 110 -19.39 -14.78 -1.89
C TRP A 110 -20.17 -15.92 -2.54
N LEU A 111 -21.49 -15.89 -2.53
CA LEU A 111 -22.32 -16.82 -3.34
C LEU A 111 -22.12 -16.60 -4.84
N GLN A 112 -21.98 -15.34 -5.28
CA GLN A 112 -21.64 -15.00 -6.65
C GLN A 112 -20.22 -15.52 -7.00
N ILE A 113 -19.21 -15.30 -6.15
CA ILE A 113 -17.86 -15.81 -6.31
C ILE A 113 -17.86 -17.34 -6.45
N ARG A 114 -18.62 -18.05 -5.61
CA ARG A 114 -18.79 -19.49 -5.72
C ARG A 114 -19.35 -19.92 -7.08
N LYS A 115 -20.32 -19.18 -7.62
CA LYS A 115 -20.90 -19.42 -8.95
C LYS A 115 -19.90 -19.13 -10.06
N GLU A 116 -19.11 -18.07 -9.94
CA GLU A 116 -18.09 -17.66 -10.89
C GLU A 116 -16.92 -18.65 -10.97
N ARG A 117 -16.62 -19.36 -9.89
CA ARG A 117 -15.50 -20.31 -9.78
C ARG A 117 -14.17 -19.69 -10.24
N PRO A 118 -13.73 -18.58 -9.65
CA PRO A 118 -12.48 -17.96 -10.07
C PRO A 118 -11.27 -18.78 -9.64
N ASP A 119 -10.16 -18.61 -10.34
CA ASP A 119 -8.86 -19.15 -9.96
C ASP A 119 -8.27 -18.34 -8.77
N TRP A 120 -8.54 -17.03 -8.72
CA TRP A 120 -8.06 -16.14 -7.68
C TRP A 120 -9.12 -15.10 -7.28
N VAL A 121 -9.06 -14.69 -6.02
CA VAL A 121 -9.80 -13.53 -5.50
C VAL A 121 -8.80 -12.51 -4.97
N THR A 122 -8.83 -11.29 -5.49
CA THR A 122 -8.15 -10.16 -4.89
C THR A 122 -9.16 -9.33 -4.10
N PHE A 123 -8.90 -9.16 -2.82
CA PHE A 123 -9.77 -8.41 -1.92
C PHE A 123 -9.24 -7.00 -1.71
N TRP A 124 -10.14 -6.01 -1.85
CA TRP A 124 -9.82 -4.58 -1.68
C TRP A 124 -10.82 -3.95 -0.71
N GLY A 125 -10.63 -4.27 0.56
CA GLY A 125 -11.40 -3.76 1.69
C GLY A 125 -10.51 -2.99 2.65
N ALA A 126 -11.10 -2.44 3.70
CA ALA A 126 -10.42 -1.73 4.75
C ALA A 126 -11.07 -1.99 6.12
N GLY A 127 -10.23 -2.20 7.12
CA GLY A 127 -10.64 -2.44 8.49
C GLY A 127 -10.94 -3.90 8.81
N SER A 128 -10.65 -4.27 10.04
CA SER A 128 -10.68 -5.66 10.51
C SER A 128 -12.03 -6.35 10.31
N GLY A 129 -13.13 -5.64 10.57
CA GLY A 129 -14.48 -6.20 10.40
C GLY A 129 -14.81 -6.60 8.97
N MET A 130 -14.44 -5.77 7.97
CA MET A 130 -14.66 -6.09 6.56
C MET A 130 -13.74 -7.22 6.09
N ASN A 131 -12.46 -7.16 6.47
CA ASN A 131 -11.46 -8.13 6.05
C ASN A 131 -11.73 -9.51 6.66
N SER A 132 -12.01 -9.59 7.96
CA SER A 132 -12.35 -10.84 8.64
C SER A 132 -13.67 -11.46 8.15
N THR A 133 -14.66 -10.61 7.82
CA THR A 133 -15.92 -11.07 7.20
C THR A 133 -15.68 -11.71 5.84
N ALA A 134 -14.78 -11.15 5.02
CA ALA A 134 -14.42 -11.74 3.74
C ALA A 134 -13.81 -13.14 3.89
N MET A 135 -12.87 -13.32 4.84
CA MET A 135 -12.25 -14.61 5.13
C MET A 135 -13.26 -15.64 5.62
N THR A 136 -14.13 -15.23 6.54
CA THR A 136 -15.18 -16.11 7.08
C THR A 136 -16.18 -16.55 6.00
N ASN A 137 -16.61 -15.64 5.12
CA ASN A 137 -17.51 -16.00 4.03
C ASN A 137 -16.80 -16.85 2.95
N ALA A 138 -15.52 -16.60 2.67
CA ALA A 138 -14.72 -17.48 1.80
C ALA A 138 -14.68 -18.91 2.35
N ALA A 139 -14.50 -19.06 3.68
CA ALA A 139 -14.56 -20.36 4.34
C ALA A 139 -15.93 -21.04 4.17
N ARG A 140 -17.02 -20.30 4.37
CA ARG A 140 -18.40 -20.83 4.23
C ARG A 140 -18.71 -21.36 2.83
N VAL A 141 -18.15 -20.73 1.79
CA VAL A 141 -18.33 -21.18 0.40
C VAL A 141 -17.23 -22.14 -0.05
N ALA A 142 -16.36 -22.57 0.85
CA ALA A 142 -15.21 -23.46 0.61
C ALA A 142 -14.23 -22.93 -0.46
N PHE A 143 -14.05 -21.61 -0.55
CA PHE A 143 -13.06 -21.01 -1.43
C PHE A 143 -11.66 -21.18 -0.81
N PRO A 144 -10.63 -21.62 -1.56
CA PRO A 144 -9.27 -21.82 -1.04
C PRO A 144 -8.64 -20.51 -0.57
N ARG A 145 -8.11 -20.47 0.68
CA ARG A 145 -7.49 -19.27 1.24
C ARG A 145 -6.17 -18.92 0.55
N ASP A 146 -5.43 -19.92 0.10
CA ASP A 146 -4.20 -19.76 -0.69
C ASP A 146 -4.44 -19.30 -2.14
N ARG A 147 -5.68 -18.90 -2.45
CA ARG A 147 -6.13 -18.25 -3.68
C ARG A 147 -6.74 -16.87 -3.41
N MET A 148 -6.53 -16.35 -2.20
CA MET A 148 -6.97 -15.01 -1.81
C MET A 148 -5.77 -14.12 -1.53
N MET A 149 -5.80 -12.90 -2.09
CA MET A 149 -4.78 -11.88 -1.82
C MET A 149 -5.42 -10.58 -1.34
N TYR A 150 -4.99 -10.13 -0.18
CA TYR A 150 -5.38 -8.86 0.39
C TYR A 150 -4.46 -7.72 -0.08
N VAL A 151 -5.00 -6.51 -0.04
CA VAL A 151 -4.24 -5.26 -0.16
C VAL A 151 -3.57 -4.95 1.19
N THR A 152 -2.67 -3.98 1.21
CA THR A 152 -2.01 -3.49 2.43
C THR A 152 -2.94 -3.23 3.62
N PHE A 153 -4.21 -2.84 3.40
CA PHE A 153 -5.23 -2.68 4.43
C PHE A 153 -5.92 -3.99 4.87
N GLY A 154 -5.40 -5.12 4.54
CA GLY A 154 -5.79 -6.45 5.00
C GLY A 154 -4.56 -7.31 5.23
N ALA A 155 -3.41 -6.68 5.44
CA ALA A 155 -2.12 -7.32 5.63
C ALA A 155 -1.61 -7.18 7.07
N ALA A 156 -2.51 -7.17 8.06
CA ALA A 156 -2.14 -6.99 9.47
C ALA A 156 -2.80 -8.05 10.35
N GLU A 157 -2.19 -8.31 11.46
CA GLU A 157 -2.62 -9.27 12.48
C GLU A 157 -4.03 -8.95 12.96
N GLU A 158 -4.34 -7.66 13.11
CA GLU A 158 -5.66 -7.16 13.52
C GLU A 158 -6.78 -7.51 12.55
N ASP A 159 -6.45 -7.76 11.29
CA ASP A 159 -7.41 -8.20 10.28
C ASP A 159 -7.63 -9.72 10.33
N MET A 160 -6.60 -10.48 10.75
CA MET A 160 -6.59 -11.94 10.74
C MET A 160 -7.22 -12.54 11.97
N TYR A 161 -6.86 -12.06 13.17
CA TYR A 161 -7.34 -12.62 14.44
C TYR A 161 -8.86 -12.77 14.54
N PRO A 162 -9.69 -11.77 14.12
CA PRO A 162 -11.15 -11.94 14.21
C PRO A 162 -11.71 -13.03 13.28
N ALA A 163 -10.98 -13.43 12.25
CA ALA A 163 -11.39 -14.49 11.34
C ALA A 163 -10.96 -15.89 11.82
N GLY A 164 -10.01 -15.97 12.76
CA GLY A 164 -9.49 -17.24 13.27
C GLY A 164 -8.97 -18.16 12.17
N ASP A 165 -9.33 -19.44 12.21
CA ASP A 165 -8.90 -20.44 11.23
C ASP A 165 -9.30 -20.09 9.78
N ALA A 166 -10.32 -19.26 9.59
CA ALA A 166 -10.73 -18.83 8.25
C ALA A 166 -9.69 -17.94 7.56
N ALA A 167 -8.75 -17.33 8.29
CA ALA A 167 -7.68 -16.53 7.73
C ALA A 167 -6.49 -17.34 7.23
N LYS A 168 -6.29 -18.54 7.75
CA LYS A 168 -5.10 -19.35 7.48
C LYS A 168 -4.90 -19.64 6.00
N GLY A 169 -3.69 -19.37 5.52
CA GLY A 169 -3.31 -19.55 4.12
C GLY A 169 -3.51 -18.33 3.22
N THR A 170 -4.20 -17.28 3.70
CA THR A 170 -4.46 -16.06 2.93
C THR A 170 -3.16 -15.29 2.67
N TYR A 171 -3.00 -14.78 1.46
CA TYR A 171 -1.89 -13.89 1.11
C TYR A 171 -2.25 -12.42 1.30
N ALA A 172 -1.25 -11.60 1.54
CA ALA A 172 -1.37 -10.15 1.56
C ALA A 172 -0.09 -9.49 1.01
N VAL A 173 -0.21 -8.30 0.43
CA VAL A 173 0.93 -7.46 0.09
C VAL A 173 1.17 -6.42 1.19
N ALA A 174 2.42 -6.20 1.55
CA ALA A 174 2.80 -5.24 2.58
C ALA A 174 3.94 -4.34 2.12
N ASN A 175 3.87 -3.08 2.51
CA ASN A 175 4.94 -2.08 2.34
C ASN A 175 5.71 -1.84 3.65
N ALA A 176 5.34 -2.52 4.71
CA ALA A 176 6.12 -2.65 5.95
C ALA A 176 5.93 -4.06 6.51
N LEU A 177 7.01 -4.69 6.95
CA LEU A 177 6.99 -6.04 7.51
C LEU A 177 6.77 -6.01 9.03
N PRO A 178 6.13 -7.03 9.60
CA PRO A 178 6.02 -7.19 11.04
C PRO A 178 7.39 -7.51 11.66
N GLY A 179 7.49 -7.34 12.95
CA GLY A 179 8.66 -7.65 13.77
C GLY A 179 8.91 -6.56 14.79
N ASP A 180 9.35 -6.95 15.97
CA ASP A 180 9.68 -6.05 17.07
C ASP A 180 11.17 -6.07 17.44
N ASP A 181 11.96 -6.82 16.69
CA ASP A 181 13.40 -6.97 16.81
C ASP A 181 14.23 -5.95 15.99
N TYR A 182 13.57 -5.10 15.17
CA TYR A 182 14.25 -3.98 14.52
C TYR A 182 14.83 -3.03 15.56
N PRO A 183 16.09 -2.57 15.41
CA PRO A 183 16.78 -1.75 16.42
C PRO A 183 15.96 -0.53 16.88
N LEU A 184 15.30 0.18 15.94
CA LEU A 184 14.46 1.33 16.29
C LEU A 184 13.21 0.92 17.09
N VAL A 185 12.57 -0.21 16.72
CA VAL A 185 11.38 -0.73 17.44
C VAL A 185 11.78 -1.14 18.86
N ALA A 186 12.89 -1.84 19.02
CA ALA A 186 13.43 -2.24 20.32
C ALA A 186 13.74 -1.02 21.19
N ALA A 187 14.38 0.01 20.61
CA ALA A 187 14.65 1.26 21.32
C ALA A 187 13.37 1.99 21.77
N ILE A 188 12.32 2.00 20.95
CA ILE A 188 11.02 2.58 21.32
C ILE A 188 10.37 1.77 22.44
N LYS A 189 10.40 0.45 22.38
CA LYS A 189 9.90 -0.41 23.47
C LYS A 189 10.59 -0.09 24.80
N GLU A 190 11.91 0.03 24.79
CA GLU A 190 12.68 0.32 26.00
C GLU A 190 12.47 1.75 26.49
N GLN A 191 12.68 2.76 25.62
CA GLN A 191 12.77 4.16 26.03
C GLN A 191 11.42 4.86 26.15
N VAL A 192 10.40 4.42 25.43
CA VAL A 192 9.08 5.03 25.45
C VAL A 192 8.14 4.21 26.33
N TYR A 193 7.91 2.94 25.99
CA TYR A 193 6.98 2.09 26.73
C TYR A 193 7.55 1.69 28.11
N GLY A 194 8.80 1.27 28.16
CA GLY A 194 9.48 0.93 29.40
C GLY A 194 9.59 2.09 30.41
N SER A 195 9.50 3.35 29.92
CA SER A 195 9.46 4.54 30.78
C SER A 195 8.03 5.03 31.11
N GLY A 196 7.01 4.28 30.71
CA GLY A 196 5.60 4.61 30.93
C GLY A 196 5.07 5.80 30.11
N LYS A 197 5.77 6.19 29.02
CA LYS A 197 5.38 7.31 28.14
C LYS A 197 4.59 6.86 26.92
N GLY A 198 4.50 5.56 26.67
CA GLY A 198 3.66 5.00 25.61
C GLY A 198 2.17 5.17 25.93
N ASN A 199 1.35 5.35 24.89
CA ASN A 199 -0.10 5.49 25.04
C ASN A 199 -0.90 4.42 24.27
N LEU A 200 -0.25 3.36 23.78
CA LEU A 200 -0.93 2.24 23.15
C LEU A 200 -1.61 1.41 24.24
N ALA A 201 -2.91 1.17 24.08
CA ALA A 201 -3.70 0.42 25.07
C ALA A 201 -3.26 -1.04 25.22
N ASP A 202 -2.69 -1.63 24.17
CA ASP A 202 -2.18 -2.98 24.14
C ASP A 202 -0.76 -2.98 23.55
N GLU A 203 0.24 -3.01 24.41
CA GLU A 203 1.66 -2.96 24.04
C GLU A 203 2.13 -4.20 23.26
N SER A 204 1.40 -5.31 23.31
CA SER A 204 1.70 -6.50 22.52
C SER A 204 1.57 -6.25 21.01
N ARG A 205 0.91 -5.17 20.62
CA ARG A 205 0.76 -4.74 19.23
C ARG A 205 1.95 -3.96 18.66
N VAL A 206 2.94 -3.63 19.49
CA VAL A 206 4.19 -3.02 19.01
C VAL A 206 4.92 -4.03 18.12
N GLY A 207 5.22 -3.62 16.90
CA GLY A 207 5.84 -4.49 15.90
C GLY A 207 4.85 -5.22 14.98
N THR A 208 3.51 -5.09 15.17
CA THR A 208 2.54 -5.57 14.16
C THR A 208 2.70 -4.79 12.85
N VAL A 209 2.16 -5.33 11.75
CA VAL A 209 2.27 -4.68 10.42
C VAL A 209 1.75 -3.25 10.45
N TYR A 210 0.59 -2.99 11.07
CA TYR A 210 0.04 -1.63 11.13
C TYR A 210 0.88 -0.69 11.99
N TRP A 211 1.42 -1.18 13.09
CA TRP A 211 2.30 -0.38 13.95
C TRP A 211 3.60 -0.01 13.23
N ASN A 212 4.27 -1.00 12.60
CA ASN A 212 5.50 -0.78 11.84
C ASN A 212 5.27 0.13 10.61
N ARG A 213 4.10 0.03 9.96
CA ARG A 213 3.72 0.95 8.89
C ARG A 213 3.56 2.38 9.39
N GLY A 214 2.97 2.56 10.57
CA GLY A 214 2.90 3.86 11.24
C GLY A 214 4.29 4.42 11.57
N LEU A 215 5.18 3.57 12.10
CA LEU A 215 6.57 3.94 12.37
C LEU A 215 7.31 4.33 11.08
N GLY A 216 7.17 3.55 10.01
CA GLY A 216 7.77 3.86 8.70
C GLY A 216 7.32 5.23 8.16
N ALA A 217 6.03 5.53 8.28
CA ALA A 217 5.50 6.84 7.89
C ALA A 217 6.08 7.98 8.74
N ALA A 218 6.20 7.78 10.07
CA ALA A 218 6.80 8.77 10.97
C ALA A 218 8.29 9.01 10.66
N VAL A 219 9.05 7.95 10.39
CA VAL A 219 10.46 8.04 9.97
C VAL A 219 10.60 8.87 8.70
N MET A 220 9.81 8.59 7.66
CA MET A 220 9.86 9.38 6.42
C MET A 220 9.56 10.85 6.64
N TRP A 221 8.60 11.14 7.52
CA TRP A 221 8.24 12.50 7.86
C TRP A 221 9.37 13.24 8.57
N ILE A 222 10.07 12.57 9.48
CA ILE A 222 11.24 13.10 10.18
C ILE A 222 12.41 13.32 9.22
N GLU A 223 12.69 12.36 8.34
CA GLU A 223 13.76 12.49 7.36
C GLU A 223 13.48 13.62 6.36
N ALA A 224 12.24 13.78 5.90
CA ALA A 224 11.85 14.91 5.06
C ALA A 224 12.04 16.25 5.79
N LEU A 225 11.70 16.31 7.08
CA LEU A 225 11.93 17.53 7.90
C LEU A 225 13.41 17.85 8.03
N LYS A 226 14.26 16.84 8.28
CA LYS A 226 15.71 17.01 8.37
C LYS A 226 16.27 17.53 7.04
N ASN A 227 15.90 16.90 5.92
CA ASN A 227 16.29 17.35 4.58
C ASN A 227 15.89 18.83 4.36
N ALA A 228 14.64 19.18 4.69
CA ALA A 228 14.14 20.55 4.54
C ALA A 228 14.97 21.55 5.37
N GLN A 229 15.27 21.22 6.63
CA GLN A 229 16.06 22.08 7.51
C GLN A 229 17.49 22.25 7.00
N GLU A 230 18.12 21.20 6.52
CA GLU A 230 19.48 21.24 5.97
C GLU A 230 19.54 22.06 4.66
N MET A 231 18.64 21.75 3.71
CA MET A 231 18.58 22.42 2.40
C MET A 231 18.35 23.94 2.51
N HIS A 232 17.55 24.35 3.49
CA HIS A 232 17.18 25.77 3.69
C HIS A 232 17.96 26.46 4.84
N GLY A 233 19.01 25.82 5.40
CA GLY A 233 19.85 26.41 6.46
C GLY A 233 19.06 26.66 7.76
N LYS A 234 18.08 25.83 8.06
CA LYS A 234 17.15 25.98 9.20
C LYS A 234 17.26 24.87 10.23
N VAL A 235 18.42 24.24 10.38
CA VAL A 235 18.59 23.14 11.36
C VAL A 235 18.12 23.59 12.76
N GLY A 236 17.21 22.81 13.35
CA GLY A 236 16.58 23.11 14.65
C GLY A 236 15.53 24.23 14.62
N LYS A 237 15.13 24.71 13.45
CA LYS A 237 14.12 25.76 13.29
C LYS A 237 12.90 25.26 12.51
N ALA A 238 11.81 26.01 12.61
CA ALA A 238 10.60 25.73 11.84
C ALA A 238 10.84 25.97 10.33
N VAL A 239 10.23 25.11 9.54
CA VAL A 239 10.20 25.22 8.08
C VAL A 239 8.78 25.55 7.60
N THR A 240 8.66 26.18 6.44
CA THR A 240 7.38 26.39 5.76
C THR A 240 6.89 25.10 5.08
N GLY A 241 5.61 25.05 4.70
CA GLY A 241 5.10 23.92 3.92
C GLY A 241 5.85 23.69 2.61
N ALA A 242 6.26 24.77 1.91
CA ALA A 242 7.03 24.67 0.68
C ALA A 242 8.43 24.07 0.92
N GLU A 243 9.13 24.52 1.96
CA GLU A 243 10.43 23.96 2.34
C GLU A 243 10.29 22.48 2.78
N PHE A 244 9.21 22.14 3.48
CA PHE A 244 8.95 20.75 3.85
C PHE A 244 8.65 19.86 2.63
N ARG A 245 7.94 20.38 1.64
CA ARG A 245 7.74 19.72 0.34
C ARG A 245 9.07 19.44 -0.35
N ASP A 246 9.97 20.43 -0.40
CA ASP A 246 11.29 20.27 -1.00
C ASP A 246 12.10 19.17 -0.27
N GLY A 247 12.01 19.10 1.06
CA GLY A 247 12.60 18.03 1.84
C GLY A 247 12.00 16.64 1.57
N TYR A 248 10.70 16.58 1.27
CA TYR A 248 10.05 15.35 0.85
C TYR A 248 10.50 14.91 -0.56
N GLU A 249 10.60 15.84 -1.51
CA GLU A 249 11.10 15.58 -2.87
C GLU A 249 12.59 15.11 -2.86
N ALA A 250 13.31 15.39 -1.77
CA ALA A 250 14.72 15.00 -1.57
C ALA A 250 14.90 13.70 -0.75
N LEU A 251 13.81 12.98 -0.41
CA LEU A 251 13.91 11.74 0.34
C LEU A 251 14.69 10.68 -0.44
N ASN A 252 15.73 10.14 0.20
CA ASN A 252 16.56 9.06 -0.32
C ASN A 252 16.81 8.01 0.77
N MET A 253 15.90 7.06 0.87
CA MET A 253 15.91 5.99 1.87
C MET A 253 16.69 4.79 1.33
N THR A 254 18.01 4.91 1.28
CA THR A 254 18.89 3.80 0.89
C THR A 254 18.92 2.71 1.94
N GLU A 255 19.43 1.51 1.59
CA GLU A 255 19.62 0.44 2.59
C GLU A 255 20.51 0.87 3.75
N ASP A 256 21.61 1.59 3.47
CA ASP A 256 22.51 2.10 4.50
C ASP A 256 21.78 3.11 5.42
N ARG A 257 20.95 3.98 4.83
CA ARG A 257 20.16 4.92 5.63
C ARG A 257 19.13 4.22 6.49
N LEU A 258 18.44 3.21 5.96
CA LEU A 258 17.51 2.38 6.73
C LEU A 258 18.22 1.60 7.86
N GLU A 259 19.46 1.17 7.64
CA GLU A 259 20.28 0.52 8.67
C GLU A 259 20.70 1.50 9.77
N GLU A 260 21.17 2.70 9.42
CA GLU A 260 21.50 3.76 10.38
C GLU A 260 20.31 4.16 11.26
N ILE A 261 19.11 4.19 10.68
CA ILE A 261 17.86 4.49 11.42
C ILE A 261 17.43 3.29 12.28
N GLY A 262 17.84 2.08 11.94
CA GLY A 262 17.48 0.85 12.63
C GLY A 262 16.16 0.21 12.15
N ILE A 263 15.79 0.40 10.88
CA ILE A 263 14.60 -0.20 10.25
C ILE A 263 14.91 -0.93 8.94
N LYS A 264 16.18 -1.31 8.73
CA LYS A 264 16.59 -2.11 7.57
C LYS A 264 15.78 -3.41 7.49
N GLY A 265 15.23 -3.69 6.32
CA GLY A 265 14.37 -4.86 6.10
C GLY A 265 12.91 -4.66 6.49
N MET A 266 12.57 -3.70 7.37
CA MET A 266 11.18 -3.39 7.71
C MET A 266 10.43 -2.75 6.54
N VAL A 267 11.11 -1.92 5.76
CA VAL A 267 10.59 -1.25 4.57
C VAL A 267 11.58 -1.41 3.42
N ALA A 268 11.09 -1.36 2.18
CA ALA A 268 11.96 -1.37 1.00
C ALA A 268 12.72 -0.04 0.86
N PRO A 269 13.96 -0.05 0.34
CA PRO A 269 14.63 1.17 -0.07
C PRO A 269 13.87 1.89 -1.18
N PHE A 270 13.83 3.22 -1.15
CA PHE A 270 13.21 4.05 -2.17
C PHE A 270 13.80 5.47 -2.18
N SER A 271 13.59 6.18 -3.28
CA SER A 271 13.88 7.62 -3.39
C SER A 271 12.71 8.35 -4.03
N ILE A 272 12.45 9.56 -3.56
CA ILE A 272 11.44 10.45 -4.10
C ILE A 272 12.12 11.56 -4.93
N SER A 273 11.41 12.09 -5.89
CA SER A 273 11.87 13.24 -6.67
C SER A 273 10.69 14.13 -7.06
N CYS A 274 10.95 15.35 -7.51
CA CYS A 274 9.93 16.26 -8.01
C CYS A 274 8.95 15.61 -9.01
N ALA A 275 9.43 14.73 -9.87
CA ALA A 275 8.60 14.06 -10.85
C ALA A 275 7.93 12.80 -10.31
N ASN A 276 8.54 12.09 -9.37
CA ASN A 276 8.07 10.81 -8.85
C ASN A 276 7.89 10.83 -7.34
N HIS A 277 6.64 10.97 -6.90
CA HIS A 277 6.25 10.99 -5.50
C HIS A 277 5.91 9.60 -4.92
N GLU A 278 6.06 8.53 -5.70
CA GLU A 278 5.92 7.15 -5.22
C GLU A 278 7.23 6.60 -4.62
N GLY A 279 8.31 6.72 -5.37
CA GLY A 279 9.57 6.05 -5.06
C GLY A 279 9.67 4.66 -5.70
N ALA A 280 9.83 3.60 -4.91
CA ALA A 280 10.17 2.27 -5.42
C ALA A 280 9.00 1.43 -5.94
N GLY A 281 7.79 1.63 -5.42
CA GLY A 281 6.63 0.81 -5.76
C GLY A 281 6.77 -0.67 -5.35
N LYS A 282 7.59 -0.96 -4.33
CA LYS A 282 7.92 -2.33 -3.90
C LYS A 282 7.01 -2.82 -2.78
N PHE A 283 6.68 -4.13 -2.85
CA PHE A 283 5.92 -4.83 -1.81
C PHE A 283 6.52 -6.20 -1.53
N ALA A 284 6.44 -6.64 -0.29
CA ALA A 284 6.60 -8.05 0.03
C ALA A 284 5.24 -8.75 0.02
N VAL A 285 5.21 -10.01 -0.41
CA VAL A 285 4.06 -10.87 -0.23
C VAL A 285 4.24 -11.66 1.07
N MET A 286 3.22 -11.63 1.89
CA MET A 286 3.14 -12.38 3.14
C MET A 286 2.00 -13.38 3.07
N GLN A 287 2.09 -14.46 3.86
CA GLN A 287 1.03 -15.44 4.06
C GLN A 287 0.73 -15.58 5.54
N TRP A 288 -0.55 -15.63 5.89
CA TRP A 288 -0.97 -15.90 7.25
C TRP A 288 -0.90 -17.41 7.53
N ASP A 289 -0.09 -17.83 8.50
CA ASP A 289 0.10 -19.24 8.85
C ASP A 289 -0.93 -19.77 9.86
N GLY A 290 -1.76 -18.89 10.42
CA GLY A 290 -2.75 -19.13 11.45
C GLY A 290 -2.44 -18.42 12.76
N ASP A 291 -1.22 -17.92 12.93
CA ASP A 291 -0.74 -17.23 14.13
C ASP A 291 -0.07 -15.90 13.80
N LYS A 292 0.74 -15.87 12.72
CA LYS A 292 1.50 -14.70 12.29
C LYS A 292 1.64 -14.64 10.76
N PHE A 293 2.03 -13.47 10.27
CA PHE A 293 2.44 -13.34 8.88
C PHE A 293 3.85 -13.88 8.67
N VAL A 294 3.99 -14.75 7.67
CA VAL A 294 5.27 -15.26 7.18
C VAL A 294 5.55 -14.61 5.83
N GLN A 295 6.74 -14.04 5.69
CA GLN A 295 7.18 -13.47 4.43
C GLN A 295 7.40 -14.58 3.39
N VAL A 296 6.78 -14.43 2.21
CA VAL A 296 6.83 -15.42 1.11
C VAL A 296 7.79 -14.98 0.02
N THR A 297 7.88 -13.68 -0.24
CA THR A 297 8.80 -13.10 -1.23
C THR A 297 9.69 -12.05 -0.59
N GLY A 298 10.80 -11.70 -1.24
CA GLY A 298 11.51 -10.46 -0.96
C GLY A 298 10.66 -9.23 -1.35
N TRP A 299 11.33 -8.08 -1.42
CA TRP A 299 10.71 -6.85 -1.94
C TRP A 299 10.57 -6.97 -3.47
N GLU A 300 9.33 -7.07 -3.93
CA GLU A 300 8.97 -7.26 -5.34
C GLU A 300 8.51 -5.95 -5.97
N GLU A 301 9.04 -5.67 -7.14
CA GLU A 301 8.56 -4.61 -8.04
C GLU A 301 7.40 -5.12 -8.93
N PRO A 302 6.54 -4.23 -9.45
CA PRO A 302 5.68 -4.55 -10.58
C PRO A 302 6.47 -5.25 -11.69
N LEU A 303 5.82 -6.14 -12.43
CA LEU A 303 6.49 -6.83 -13.55
C LEU A 303 7.04 -5.85 -14.60
N ASP A 304 6.31 -4.78 -14.84
CA ASP A 304 6.70 -3.66 -15.72
C ASP A 304 6.50 -2.33 -14.98
N PRO A 305 7.51 -1.86 -14.23
CA PRO A 305 7.44 -0.59 -13.53
C PRO A 305 7.26 0.61 -14.47
N ALA A 306 7.85 0.56 -15.68
CA ALA A 306 7.74 1.64 -16.66
C ALA A 306 6.30 1.77 -17.18
N PHE A 307 5.62 0.65 -17.39
CA PHE A 307 4.20 0.63 -17.75
C PHE A 307 3.33 1.27 -16.65
N ILE A 308 3.55 0.90 -15.39
CA ILE A 308 2.80 1.48 -14.25
C ILE A 308 3.08 2.98 -14.16
N ARG A 309 4.34 3.40 -14.30
CA ARG A 309 4.71 4.81 -14.29
C ARG A 309 4.01 5.59 -15.41
N LYS A 310 3.98 5.03 -16.63
CA LYS A 310 3.27 5.64 -17.75
C LYS A 310 1.77 5.79 -17.49
N LEU A 311 1.12 4.80 -16.89
CA LEU A 311 -0.30 4.91 -16.52
C LEU A 311 -0.54 6.07 -15.54
N VAL A 312 0.35 6.24 -14.54
CA VAL A 312 0.29 7.35 -13.58
C VAL A 312 0.39 8.69 -14.31
N GLU A 313 1.38 8.84 -15.18
CA GLU A 313 1.61 10.07 -15.95
C GLU A 313 0.45 10.38 -16.90
N ASP A 314 -0.07 9.39 -17.61
CA ASP A 314 -1.21 9.58 -18.52
C ASP A 314 -2.48 10.01 -17.75
N SER A 315 -2.72 9.42 -16.56
CA SER A 315 -3.85 9.81 -15.69
C SER A 315 -3.68 11.22 -15.14
N ALA A 316 -2.51 11.55 -14.63
CA ALA A 316 -2.19 12.88 -14.12
C ALA A 316 -2.30 13.95 -15.20
N ALA A 317 -1.77 13.70 -16.41
CA ALA A 317 -1.86 14.59 -17.55
C ALA A 317 -3.32 14.83 -17.99
N LYS A 318 -4.14 13.77 -17.99
CA LYS A 318 -5.57 13.89 -18.26
C LYS A 318 -6.25 14.79 -17.24
N PHE A 319 -5.98 14.56 -15.94
CA PHE A 319 -6.53 15.39 -14.87
C PHE A 319 -6.09 16.85 -15.00
N ALA A 320 -4.80 17.11 -15.28
CA ALA A 320 -4.25 18.45 -15.47
C ALA A 320 -4.98 19.18 -16.59
N LYS A 321 -5.20 18.51 -17.74
CA LYS A 321 -5.94 19.07 -18.88
C LYS A 321 -7.40 19.41 -18.53
N GLU A 322 -8.09 18.50 -17.85
CA GLU A 322 -9.50 18.67 -17.46
C GLU A 322 -9.70 19.80 -16.43
N ASN A 323 -8.67 20.12 -15.64
CA ASN A 323 -8.71 21.12 -14.56
C ASN A 323 -7.87 22.38 -14.87
N ASN A 324 -7.36 22.55 -16.10
CA ASN A 324 -6.53 23.67 -16.50
C ASN A 324 -5.29 23.88 -15.61
N ILE A 325 -4.67 22.79 -15.16
CA ILE A 325 -3.44 22.79 -14.36
C ILE A 325 -2.25 22.78 -15.30
N THR A 326 -1.32 23.71 -15.11
CA THR A 326 0.00 23.66 -15.77
C THR A 326 0.96 22.82 -14.94
N PRO A 327 1.46 21.67 -15.47
CA PRO A 327 2.40 20.84 -14.73
C PRO A 327 3.67 21.60 -14.34
N LYS A 328 4.18 21.37 -13.12
CA LYS A 328 5.46 21.93 -12.64
C LYS A 328 6.60 21.36 -13.48
N SER A 329 7.57 22.22 -13.84
CA SER A 329 8.84 21.76 -14.39
C SER A 329 9.69 21.15 -13.27
N CYS A 330 10.15 19.93 -13.47
CA CYS A 330 11.17 19.29 -12.65
C CYS A 330 12.49 19.41 -13.41
N GLY A 331 13.36 20.27 -12.92
CA GLY A 331 14.67 20.60 -13.51
C GLY A 331 15.58 19.41 -13.73
#